data_3737c14fe05608e04315a4a5a62bbd9d
#
_entry.id   3737c14fe05608e04315a4a5a62bbd9d
#
_cell.length_a   1.000
_cell.length_b   1.000
_cell.length_c   1.000
_cell.angle_alpha   90.00
_cell.angle_beta   90.00
_cell.angle_gamma   90.00
#
_symmetry.space_group_name_H-M   'P 1'
#
loop_
_entity.id
_entity.type
_entity.pdbx_description
1 polymer ?
#
loop_
_entity_poly.entity_id
_entity_poly.type
_entity_poly.pdbx_seq_one_letter_code
_entity_poly.pdbx_strand_id
1 'polypeptide(L)'
;MLNGYLPHFIADTLRESKTKLIHMSTDCVFAGNTGPYYEDSFPDRMIFYDRSKAIGEVNDDKNLTFRNSIIGPDINEKGIGLFNWFMKQEDSINGFTGAIWTGVTTLTLAKAMEEAVKQNLTGLYNLVNNESISKFDLCILFNKYFRNGRIIINPSDKLQLDKSLRHRRTDFSFVVPSYEQQIKEMAD
;
A
#
# COMPACT_ATOMS: atom_id res chain seq x y z
N MET A 1 -12.02 -16.79 -5.29
CA MET A 1 -11.10 -17.47 -6.21
C MET A 1 -9.97 -16.55 -6.69
N LEU A 2 -10.23 -15.35 -7.23
CA LEU A 2 -9.19 -14.48 -7.82
C LEU A 2 -8.09 -14.06 -6.84
N ASN A 3 -8.43 -13.67 -5.63
CA ASN A 3 -7.43 -13.17 -4.67
C ASN A 3 -6.67 -14.28 -3.93
N GLY A 4 -7.29 -15.43 -3.70
CA GLY A 4 -6.68 -16.49 -2.89
C GLY A 4 -6.04 -17.59 -3.74
N TYR A 5 -6.80 -18.21 -4.65
CA TYR A 5 -6.33 -19.37 -5.41
C TYR A 5 -5.46 -18.99 -6.62
N LEU A 6 -5.88 -17.98 -7.39
CA LEU A 6 -5.25 -17.63 -8.68
C LEU A 6 -3.75 -17.30 -8.55
N PRO A 7 -3.26 -16.54 -7.53
CA PRO A 7 -1.83 -16.26 -7.41
C PRO A 7 -1.00 -17.54 -7.27
N HIS A 8 -1.45 -18.48 -6.43
CA HIS A 8 -0.76 -19.77 -6.26
C HIS A 8 -0.82 -20.64 -7.51
N PHE A 9 -1.97 -20.66 -8.20
CA PHE A 9 -2.11 -21.38 -9.46
C PHE A 9 -1.16 -20.85 -10.54
N ILE A 10 -1.01 -19.52 -10.66
CA ILE A 10 -0.06 -18.89 -11.58
C ILE A 10 1.38 -19.23 -11.17
N ALA A 11 1.73 -19.11 -9.89
CA ALA A 11 3.06 -19.44 -9.39
C ALA A 11 3.43 -20.89 -9.67
N ASP A 12 2.51 -21.82 -9.44
CA ASP A 12 2.71 -23.24 -9.72
C ASP A 12 2.87 -23.53 -11.23
N THR A 13 2.01 -22.92 -12.06
CA THR A 13 2.09 -23.03 -13.53
C THR A 13 3.43 -22.52 -14.08
N LEU A 14 3.97 -21.49 -13.45
CA LEU A 14 5.26 -20.87 -13.86
C LEU A 14 6.48 -21.55 -13.23
N ARG A 15 6.32 -22.60 -12.42
CA ARG A 15 7.38 -23.22 -11.60
C ARG A 15 8.63 -23.54 -12.42
N GLU A 16 8.49 -24.22 -13.55
CA GLU A 16 9.59 -24.67 -14.41
C GLU A 16 9.98 -23.62 -15.49
N SER A 17 9.31 -22.49 -15.53
CA SER A 17 9.61 -21.41 -16.49
C SER A 17 10.61 -20.41 -15.91
N LYS A 18 11.17 -19.54 -16.77
CA LYS A 18 11.97 -18.38 -16.35
C LYS A 18 11.12 -17.19 -15.91
N THR A 19 9.80 -17.26 -16.11
CA THR A 19 8.86 -16.19 -15.77
C THR A 19 8.63 -16.14 -14.26
N LYS A 20 8.62 -14.95 -13.71
CA LYS A 20 8.40 -14.66 -12.29
C LYS A 20 7.05 -13.96 -12.11
N LEU A 21 6.31 -14.35 -11.09
CA LEU A 21 5.11 -13.62 -10.65
C LEU A 21 5.50 -12.50 -9.69
N ILE A 22 5.00 -11.28 -9.92
CA ILE A 22 4.96 -10.23 -8.92
C ILE A 22 3.50 -10.04 -8.52
N HIS A 23 3.17 -10.42 -7.30
CA HIS A 23 1.82 -10.35 -6.74
C HIS A 23 1.66 -9.16 -5.82
N MET A 24 0.49 -8.51 -5.87
CA MET A 24 0.15 -7.39 -4.98
C MET A 24 -0.77 -7.85 -3.86
N SER A 25 -0.31 -7.73 -2.62
CA SER A 25 -1.12 -7.87 -1.41
C SER A 25 -1.43 -6.49 -0.81
N THR A 26 -1.93 -6.44 0.43
CA THR A 26 -2.45 -5.23 1.06
C THR A 26 -2.23 -5.26 2.59
N ASP A 27 -2.12 -4.09 3.21
CA ASP A 27 -2.16 -3.92 4.66
C ASP A 27 -3.51 -4.33 5.28
N CYS A 28 -4.56 -4.41 4.45
CA CYS A 28 -5.90 -4.85 4.90
C CYS A 28 -5.93 -6.28 5.44
N VAL A 29 -4.90 -7.10 5.20
CA VAL A 29 -4.78 -8.43 5.80
C VAL A 29 -4.70 -8.37 7.34
N PHE A 30 -4.41 -7.20 7.91
CA PHE A 30 -4.32 -6.96 9.35
C PHE A 30 -5.55 -6.22 9.90
N ALA A 31 -5.93 -6.54 11.14
CA ALA A 31 -7.05 -5.92 11.83
C ALA A 31 -6.78 -4.45 12.20
N GLY A 32 -5.53 -4.09 12.46
CA GLY A 32 -5.12 -2.75 12.83
C GLY A 32 -5.21 -2.44 14.32
N ASN A 33 -5.14 -3.47 15.16
CA ASN A 33 -5.23 -3.35 16.62
C ASN A 33 -3.86 -3.31 17.30
N THR A 34 -2.82 -3.84 16.64
CA THR A 34 -1.50 -4.12 17.23
C THR A 34 -0.34 -3.65 16.34
N GLY A 35 -0.60 -2.77 15.37
CA GLY A 35 0.46 -2.25 14.49
C GLY A 35 1.67 -1.68 15.25
N PRO A 36 2.82 -1.55 14.62
CA PRO A 36 3.10 -1.87 13.21
C PRO A 36 3.29 -3.37 12.95
N TYR A 37 3.02 -3.80 11.71
CA TYR A 37 3.13 -5.19 11.27
C TYR A 37 4.33 -5.40 10.35
N TYR A 38 4.98 -6.55 10.49
CA TYR A 38 6.14 -6.98 9.71
C TYR A 38 5.77 -8.11 8.74
N GLU A 39 6.73 -8.55 7.92
CA GLU A 39 6.51 -9.63 6.95
C GLU A 39 6.04 -10.93 7.62
N ASP A 40 6.57 -11.23 8.82
CA ASP A 40 6.28 -12.41 9.62
C ASP A 40 5.04 -12.27 10.54
N SER A 41 4.40 -11.09 10.56
CA SER A 41 3.19 -10.89 11.34
C SER A 41 2.03 -11.72 10.80
N PHE A 42 1.27 -12.35 11.70
CA PHE A 42 0.12 -13.18 11.33
C PHE A 42 -1.05 -12.31 10.83
N PRO A 43 -1.58 -12.57 9.62
CA PRO A 43 -2.77 -11.88 9.09
C PRO A 43 -4.01 -12.23 9.90
N ASP A 44 -4.52 -11.30 10.69
CA ASP A 44 -5.55 -11.52 11.70
C ASP A 44 -6.94 -10.96 11.32
N ARG A 45 -7.07 -10.32 10.17
CA ARG A 45 -8.35 -9.74 9.71
C ARG A 45 -9.33 -10.82 9.24
N MET A 46 -10.60 -10.73 9.67
CA MET A 46 -11.60 -11.78 9.46
C MET A 46 -12.59 -11.49 8.31
N ILE A 47 -12.51 -10.33 7.66
CA ILE A 47 -13.38 -9.98 6.52
C ILE A 47 -12.96 -10.80 5.29
N PHE A 48 -13.94 -11.23 4.50
CA PHE A 48 -13.73 -12.13 3.36
C PHE A 48 -12.66 -11.64 2.35
N TYR A 49 -12.74 -10.35 1.97
CA TYR A 49 -11.74 -9.75 1.07
C TYR A 49 -10.34 -9.87 1.66
N ASP A 50 -10.15 -9.41 2.90
CA ASP A 50 -8.86 -9.33 3.57
C ASP A 50 -8.24 -10.72 3.75
N ARG A 51 -9.05 -11.71 4.17
CA ARG A 51 -8.62 -13.12 4.25
C ARG A 51 -8.28 -13.71 2.89
N SER A 52 -9.06 -13.38 1.86
CA SER A 52 -8.78 -13.88 0.51
C SER A 52 -7.46 -13.34 -0.03
N LYS A 53 -7.10 -12.09 0.31
CA LYS A 53 -5.80 -11.50 -0.02
C LYS A 53 -4.66 -12.17 0.77
N ALA A 54 -4.84 -12.38 2.07
CA ALA A 54 -3.85 -13.06 2.91
C ALA A 54 -3.55 -14.49 2.43
N ILE A 55 -4.59 -15.27 2.09
CA ILE A 55 -4.43 -16.62 1.54
C ILE A 55 -3.69 -16.60 0.19
N GLY A 56 -3.82 -15.54 -0.60
CA GLY A 56 -3.19 -15.42 -1.91
C GLY A 56 -1.74 -14.94 -1.89
N GLU A 57 -1.18 -14.64 -0.73
CA GLU A 57 0.22 -14.23 -0.63
C GLU A 57 1.16 -15.39 -0.97
N VAL A 58 1.83 -15.29 -2.11
CA VAL A 58 2.86 -16.22 -2.54
C VAL A 58 4.17 -15.81 -1.88
N ASN A 59 4.74 -16.72 -1.09
CA ASN A 59 6.00 -16.50 -0.38
C ASN A 59 6.96 -17.68 -0.63
N ASP A 60 7.72 -17.59 -1.70
CA ASP A 60 8.68 -18.60 -2.14
C ASP A 60 10.00 -17.94 -2.62
N ASP A 61 10.96 -18.74 -3.04
CA ASP A 61 12.29 -18.31 -3.47
C ASP A 61 12.36 -17.85 -4.95
N LYS A 62 11.25 -17.85 -5.67
CA LYS A 62 11.15 -17.46 -7.07
C LYS A 62 10.28 -16.23 -7.27
N ASN A 63 9.07 -16.23 -6.72
CA ASN A 63 8.07 -15.21 -6.92
C ASN A 63 8.21 -14.08 -5.88
N LEU A 64 7.56 -12.96 -6.12
CA LEU A 64 7.54 -11.82 -5.20
C LEU A 64 6.10 -11.44 -4.86
N THR A 65 5.81 -11.24 -3.59
CA THR A 65 4.60 -10.56 -3.13
C THR A 65 4.97 -9.24 -2.47
N PHE A 66 4.55 -8.12 -3.04
CA PHE A 66 4.56 -6.84 -2.34
C PHE A 66 3.28 -6.69 -1.50
N ARG A 67 3.46 -6.46 -0.21
CA ARG A 67 2.38 -6.06 0.71
C ARG A 67 2.49 -4.57 0.98
N ASN A 68 1.50 -3.81 0.57
CA ASN A 68 1.46 -2.35 0.74
C ASN A 68 0.06 -1.81 0.51
N SER A 69 -0.23 -0.61 1.00
CA SER A 69 -1.31 0.23 0.49
C SER A 69 -0.81 1.11 -0.64
N ILE A 70 -1.70 1.50 -1.55
CA ILE A 70 -1.38 2.37 -2.67
C ILE A 70 -2.31 3.58 -2.73
N ILE A 71 -1.75 4.71 -3.17
CA ILE A 71 -2.48 5.92 -3.50
C ILE A 71 -2.07 6.41 -4.89
N GLY A 72 -3.04 6.98 -5.60
CA GLY A 72 -2.80 7.54 -6.92
C GLY A 72 -4.11 7.76 -7.67
N PRO A 73 -4.05 8.38 -8.85
CA PRO A 73 -5.20 8.52 -9.71
C PRO A 73 -5.71 7.14 -10.15
N ASP A 74 -7.01 6.96 -10.09
CA ASP A 74 -7.69 5.77 -10.59
C ASP A 74 -8.17 6.02 -12.02
N ILE A 75 -7.98 5.06 -12.91
CA ILE A 75 -8.47 5.12 -14.29
C ILE A 75 -10.01 5.16 -14.30
N ASN A 76 -10.65 4.55 -13.30
CA ASN A 76 -12.08 4.60 -13.16
C ASN A 76 -12.51 5.87 -12.43
N GLU A 77 -13.29 6.73 -13.07
CA GLU A 77 -13.84 7.96 -12.45
C GLU A 77 -14.65 7.69 -11.17
N LYS A 78 -15.22 6.48 -11.02
CA LYS A 78 -15.91 6.02 -9.79
C LYS A 78 -14.96 5.37 -8.79
N GLY A 79 -13.65 5.46 -9.00
CA GLY A 79 -12.63 4.89 -8.11
C GLY A 79 -12.85 5.30 -6.65
N ILE A 80 -12.65 4.33 -5.76
CA ILE A 80 -12.92 4.44 -4.31
C ILE A 80 -11.68 4.76 -3.49
N GLY A 81 -10.51 4.88 -4.13
CA GLY A 81 -9.25 5.19 -3.46
C GLY A 81 -9.27 6.53 -2.74
N LEU A 82 -8.49 6.65 -1.65
CA LEU A 82 -8.44 7.85 -0.82
C LEU A 82 -8.11 9.12 -1.63
N PHE A 83 -7.17 9.04 -2.57
CA PHE A 83 -6.80 10.16 -3.42
C PHE A 83 -7.99 10.62 -4.29
N ASN A 84 -8.67 9.69 -4.98
CA ASN A 84 -9.80 10.03 -5.82
C ASN A 84 -10.99 10.55 -5.01
N TRP A 85 -11.22 10.00 -3.81
CA TRP A 85 -12.20 10.54 -2.89
C TRP A 85 -11.86 11.98 -2.51
N PHE A 86 -10.61 12.26 -2.14
CA PHE A 86 -10.15 13.60 -1.76
C PHE A 86 -10.31 14.61 -2.91
N MET A 87 -9.96 14.21 -4.15
CA MET A 87 -10.06 15.09 -5.32
C MET A 87 -11.49 15.54 -5.65
N LYS A 88 -12.50 14.81 -5.17
CA LYS A 88 -13.93 15.13 -5.34
C LYS A 88 -14.50 16.00 -4.20
N GLN A 89 -13.69 16.29 -3.17
CA GLN A 89 -14.18 17.10 -2.05
C GLN A 89 -14.13 18.58 -2.40
N GLU A 90 -15.10 19.31 -1.83
CA GLU A 90 -15.20 20.76 -1.90
C GLU A 90 -15.31 21.29 -0.45
N ASP A 91 -15.02 22.57 -0.26
CA ASP A 91 -15.12 23.31 0.99
C ASP A 91 -14.34 22.68 2.17
N SER A 92 -14.90 21.71 2.86
CA SER A 92 -14.28 21.14 4.06
C SER A 92 -14.51 19.63 4.22
N ILE A 93 -13.52 18.97 4.85
CA ILE A 93 -13.55 17.54 5.21
C ILE A 93 -13.07 17.33 6.64
N ASN A 94 -13.35 16.15 7.20
CA ASN A 94 -12.70 15.66 8.41
C ASN A 94 -11.57 14.70 8.04
N GLY A 95 -10.36 14.98 8.50
CA GLY A 95 -9.19 14.11 8.38
C GLY A 95 -8.96 13.34 9.67
N PHE A 96 -8.82 12.02 9.61
CA PHE A 96 -8.63 11.17 10.79
C PHE A 96 -7.17 11.18 11.26
N THR A 97 -6.94 11.73 12.45
CA THR A 97 -5.60 11.82 13.07
C THR A 97 -5.11 10.48 13.62
N GLY A 98 -6.02 9.61 14.06
CA GLY A 98 -5.72 8.27 14.60
C GLY A 98 -5.80 7.14 13.57
N ALA A 99 -6.11 7.42 12.30
CA ALA A 99 -6.07 6.43 11.23
C ALA A 99 -4.68 6.44 10.60
N ILE A 100 -3.82 5.58 11.11
CA ILE A 100 -2.41 5.50 10.71
C ILE A 100 -2.28 4.66 9.43
N TRP A 101 -1.52 5.17 8.49
CA TRP A 101 -1.33 4.59 7.17
C TRP A 101 0.16 4.47 6.81
N THR A 102 0.48 3.42 6.06
CA THR A 102 1.73 3.25 5.35
C THR A 102 1.44 2.78 3.94
N GLY A 103 2.26 3.17 2.98
CA GLY A 103 2.10 2.74 1.60
C GLY A 103 2.93 3.58 0.66
N VAL A 104 2.63 3.45 -0.62
CA VAL A 104 3.35 4.12 -1.69
C VAL A 104 2.38 4.71 -2.72
N THR A 105 2.86 5.68 -3.51
CA THR A 105 2.13 6.10 -4.71
C THR A 105 2.23 5.03 -5.81
N THR A 106 1.29 5.04 -6.74
CA THR A 106 1.34 4.14 -7.92
C THR A 106 2.63 4.33 -8.72
N LEU A 107 3.16 5.56 -8.78
CA LEU A 107 4.45 5.86 -9.42
C LEU A 107 5.63 5.22 -8.68
N THR A 108 5.68 5.37 -7.35
CA THR A 108 6.72 4.74 -6.52
C THR A 108 6.64 3.22 -6.60
N LEU A 109 5.43 2.65 -6.61
CA LEU A 109 5.24 1.21 -6.80
C LEU A 109 5.82 0.73 -8.13
N ALA A 110 5.57 1.45 -9.24
CA ALA A 110 6.12 1.08 -10.55
C ALA A 110 7.65 1.09 -10.55
N LYS A 111 8.27 2.13 -9.97
CA LYS A 111 9.74 2.20 -9.79
C LYS A 111 10.28 1.04 -8.94
N ALA A 112 9.59 0.73 -7.84
CA ALA A 112 9.99 -0.38 -6.97
C ALA A 112 9.85 -1.75 -7.66
N MET A 113 8.82 -1.96 -8.49
CA MET A 113 8.65 -3.19 -9.27
C MET A 113 9.79 -3.37 -10.28
N GLU A 114 10.15 -2.31 -11.01
CA GLU A 114 11.27 -2.33 -11.95
C GLU A 114 12.57 -2.71 -11.24
N GLU A 115 12.84 -2.09 -10.09
CA GLU A 115 14.05 -2.35 -9.33
C GLU A 115 14.06 -3.75 -8.69
N ALA A 116 12.90 -4.24 -8.24
CA ALA A 116 12.75 -5.59 -7.71
C ALA A 116 13.05 -6.68 -8.76
N VAL A 117 12.70 -6.42 -10.04
CA VAL A 117 13.07 -7.31 -11.15
C VAL A 117 14.57 -7.31 -11.37
N LYS A 118 15.22 -6.13 -11.39
CA LYS A 118 16.68 -6.01 -11.58
C LYS A 118 17.47 -6.71 -10.47
N GLN A 119 17.00 -6.60 -9.23
CA GLN A 119 17.64 -7.21 -8.06
C GLN A 119 17.21 -8.65 -7.78
N ASN A 120 16.31 -9.21 -8.61
CA ASN A 120 15.73 -10.54 -8.42
C ASN A 120 15.12 -10.75 -7.02
N LEU A 121 14.46 -9.72 -6.46
CA LEU A 121 13.83 -9.80 -5.15
C LEU A 121 12.73 -10.88 -5.14
N THR A 122 12.69 -11.74 -4.12
CA THR A 122 11.73 -12.85 -3.98
C THR A 122 11.05 -12.85 -2.62
N GLY A 123 10.02 -13.69 -2.45
CA GLY A 123 9.31 -13.85 -1.20
C GLY A 123 8.32 -12.73 -0.90
N LEU A 124 7.92 -12.59 0.36
CA LEU A 124 7.02 -11.54 0.83
C LEU A 124 7.82 -10.32 1.29
N TYR A 125 7.44 -9.14 0.82
CA TYR A 125 8.09 -7.87 1.17
C TYR A 125 7.07 -6.78 1.48
N ASN A 126 7.18 -6.13 2.63
CA ASN A 126 6.39 -4.95 2.98
C ASN A 126 6.99 -3.71 2.30
N LEU A 127 6.38 -3.23 1.22
CA LEU A 127 6.89 -2.08 0.45
C LEU A 127 6.46 -0.76 1.09
N VAL A 128 7.28 -0.26 1.99
CA VAL A 128 7.06 0.97 2.78
C VAL A 128 8.39 1.67 3.05
N ASN A 129 8.34 2.93 3.47
CA ASN A 129 9.53 3.71 3.88
C ASN A 129 9.88 3.57 5.38
N ASN A 130 9.25 2.62 6.08
CA ASN A 130 9.39 2.42 7.54
C ASN A 130 8.94 3.63 8.40
N GLU A 131 8.27 4.60 7.83
CA GLU A 131 7.57 5.67 8.52
C GLU A 131 6.07 5.46 8.39
N SER A 132 5.29 6.20 9.15
CA SER A 132 3.83 6.20 9.04
C SER A 132 3.30 7.63 8.99
N ILE A 133 2.11 7.78 8.41
CA ILE A 133 1.44 9.06 8.29
C ILE A 133 -0.03 8.90 8.68
N SER A 134 -0.63 9.89 9.33
CA SER A 134 -2.07 9.87 9.54
C SER A 134 -2.82 10.16 8.23
N LYS A 135 -4.06 9.68 8.10
CA LYS A 135 -4.89 10.07 6.95
C LYS A 135 -5.20 11.57 6.94
N PHE A 136 -5.18 12.23 8.10
CA PHE A 136 -5.25 13.68 8.20
C PHE A 136 -4.06 14.34 7.49
N ASP A 137 -2.82 13.99 7.88
CA ASP A 137 -1.61 14.58 7.30
C ASP A 137 -1.48 14.23 5.80
N LEU A 138 -1.90 13.03 5.41
CA LEU A 138 -1.93 12.64 4.01
C LEU A 138 -2.87 13.53 3.18
N CYS A 139 -4.06 13.86 3.73
CA CYS A 139 -4.97 14.81 3.10
C CYS A 139 -4.39 16.24 3.06
N ILE A 140 -3.62 16.66 4.07
CA ILE A 140 -2.90 17.94 4.05
C ILE A 140 -1.92 17.99 2.87
N LEU A 141 -1.16 16.90 2.64
CA LEU A 141 -0.25 16.81 1.50
C LEU A 141 -1.01 16.85 0.16
N PHE A 142 -2.12 16.14 0.02
CA PHE A 142 -2.95 16.23 -1.19
C PHE A 142 -3.48 17.65 -1.41
N ASN A 143 -3.95 18.30 -0.35
CA ASN A 143 -4.42 19.68 -0.43
C ASN A 143 -3.33 20.64 -0.91
N LYS A 144 -2.12 20.48 -0.35
CA LYS A 144 -0.96 21.29 -0.72
C LYS A 144 -0.62 21.16 -2.21
N TYR A 145 -0.49 19.94 -2.72
CA TYR A 145 0.06 19.69 -4.06
C TYR A 145 -0.99 19.66 -5.18
N PHE A 146 -2.24 19.33 -4.88
CA PHE A 146 -3.28 19.16 -5.92
C PHE A 146 -4.43 20.17 -5.84
N ARG A 147 -4.61 20.84 -4.69
CA ARG A 147 -5.75 21.75 -4.48
C ARG A 147 -5.32 23.16 -4.05
N ASN A 148 -4.01 23.46 -4.03
CA ASN A 148 -3.45 24.77 -3.65
C ASN A 148 -3.97 25.26 -2.28
N GLY A 149 -4.17 24.36 -1.32
CA GLY A 149 -4.64 24.68 0.02
C GLY A 149 -6.13 25.03 0.13
N ARG A 150 -6.95 24.78 -0.88
CA ARG A 150 -8.35 25.25 -0.93
C ARG A 150 -9.30 24.52 0.02
N ILE A 151 -8.98 23.29 0.39
CA ILE A 151 -9.87 22.47 1.22
C ILE A 151 -9.56 22.71 2.69
N ILE A 152 -10.58 23.00 3.50
CA ILE A 152 -10.45 23.06 4.96
C ILE A 152 -10.43 21.62 5.49
N ILE A 153 -9.35 21.22 6.16
CA ILE A 153 -9.22 19.87 6.71
C ILE A 153 -9.28 19.96 8.23
N ASN A 154 -10.37 19.50 8.81
CA ASN A 154 -10.57 19.50 10.25
C ASN A 154 -10.00 18.22 10.87
N PRO A 155 -9.17 18.28 11.92
CA PRO A 155 -8.68 17.09 12.59
C PRO A 155 -9.83 16.36 13.29
N SER A 156 -9.81 15.02 13.23
CA SER A 156 -10.81 14.16 13.84
C SER A 156 -10.16 12.93 14.47
N ASP A 157 -10.46 12.66 15.73
CA ASP A 157 -10.00 11.50 16.50
C ASP A 157 -11.00 10.32 16.51
N LYS A 158 -12.11 10.46 15.78
CA LYS A 158 -13.21 9.48 15.75
C LYS A 158 -12.83 8.09 15.28
N LEU A 159 -11.72 7.96 14.56
CA LEU A 159 -11.22 6.68 14.08
C LEU A 159 -9.81 6.44 14.58
N GLN A 160 -9.64 5.35 15.35
CA GLN A 160 -8.34 4.85 15.82
C GLN A 160 -8.08 3.51 15.12
N LEU A 161 -7.08 3.46 14.25
CA LEU A 161 -6.76 2.27 13.46
C LEU A 161 -5.30 2.35 13.03
N ASP A 162 -4.48 1.37 13.42
CA ASP A 162 -3.08 1.28 13.01
C ASP A 162 -2.81 0.00 12.22
N LYS A 163 -2.84 0.11 10.90
CA LYS A 163 -2.46 -0.95 9.95
C LYS A 163 -1.08 -0.73 9.36
N SER A 164 -0.26 0.08 10.02
CA SER A 164 1.05 0.42 9.50
C SER A 164 1.93 -0.82 9.35
N LEU A 165 2.64 -0.85 8.24
CA LEU A 165 3.62 -1.88 7.92
C LEU A 165 5.03 -1.36 8.20
N ARG A 166 5.94 -2.29 8.47
CA ARG A 166 7.39 -2.09 8.52
C ARG A 166 8.06 -3.24 7.80
N HIS A 167 9.21 -3.00 7.20
CA HIS A 167 10.06 -4.09 6.71
C HIS A 167 11.32 -4.21 7.57
N ARG A 168 11.78 -5.45 7.72
CA ARG A 168 13.06 -5.80 8.35
C ARG A 168 14.06 -6.37 7.36
N ARG A 169 13.61 -6.66 6.16
CA ARG A 169 14.45 -7.21 5.10
C ARG A 169 15.44 -6.15 4.60
N THR A 170 16.67 -6.58 4.33
CA THR A 170 17.79 -5.72 3.89
C THR A 170 18.32 -6.12 2.52
N ASP A 171 17.68 -7.09 1.87
CA ASP A 171 18.05 -7.65 0.58
C ASP A 171 17.42 -6.90 -0.62
N PHE A 172 16.83 -5.74 -0.38
CA PHE A 172 16.30 -4.85 -1.40
C PHE A 172 16.83 -3.43 -1.18
N SER A 173 17.58 -2.91 -2.16
CA SER A 173 18.25 -1.62 -2.03
C SER A 173 17.40 -0.42 -2.44
N PHE A 174 16.18 -0.64 -2.95
CA PHE A 174 15.27 0.45 -3.31
C PHE A 174 14.81 1.22 -2.07
N VAL A 175 15.10 2.51 -2.04
CA VAL A 175 14.68 3.39 -0.95
C VAL A 175 13.33 4.01 -1.30
N VAL A 176 12.29 3.66 -0.56
CA VAL A 176 10.97 4.29 -0.69
C VAL A 176 11.05 5.73 -0.17
N PRO A 177 10.75 6.76 -1.00
CA PRO A 177 10.85 8.15 -0.59
C PRO A 177 9.89 8.53 0.54
N SER A 178 10.11 9.71 1.16
CA SER A 178 9.17 10.28 2.13
C SER A 178 7.79 10.50 1.50
N TYR A 179 6.73 10.53 2.30
CA TYR A 179 5.37 10.74 1.79
C TYR A 179 5.23 12.05 1.01
N GLU A 180 5.84 13.12 1.51
CA GLU A 180 5.82 14.41 0.82
C GLU A 180 6.48 14.33 -0.56
N GLN A 181 7.64 13.69 -0.65
CA GLN A 181 8.35 13.51 -1.92
C GLN A 181 7.53 12.67 -2.91
N GLN A 182 6.96 11.54 -2.47
CA GLN A 182 6.11 10.68 -3.30
C GLN A 182 4.89 11.43 -3.85
N ILE A 183 4.23 12.25 -3.02
CA ILE A 183 3.03 12.99 -3.42
C ILE A 183 3.40 14.16 -4.33
N LYS A 184 4.52 14.83 -4.09
CA LYS A 184 5.03 15.86 -4.99
C LYS A 184 5.35 15.29 -6.37
N GLU A 185 6.10 14.18 -6.45
CA GLU A 185 6.40 13.50 -7.72
C GLU A 185 5.13 13.03 -8.48
N MET A 186 4.05 12.73 -7.77
CA MET A 186 2.78 12.35 -8.39
C MET A 186 2.03 13.58 -8.95
N ALA A 187 2.33 14.78 -8.45
CA ALA A 187 1.69 16.03 -8.88
C ALA A 187 2.42 16.70 -10.07
N ASP A 188 3.71 16.43 -10.25
CA ASP A 188 4.56 16.92 -11.35
C ASP A 188 4.25 16.17 -12.66
#